data_06b96e751ff808dbce2e1903e99f41c5
#
_entry.id   06b96e751ff808dbce2e1903e99f41c5
#
_cell.length_a   1.000
_cell.length_b   1.000
_cell.length_c   1.000
_cell.angle_alpha   90.00
_cell.angle_beta   90.00
_cell.angle_gamma   90.00
#
_symmetry.space_group_name_H-M   'P 1'
#
loop_
_entity.id
_entity.type
_entity.pdbx_description
1 polymer ?
#
loop_
_entity_poly.entity_id
_entity_poly.type
_entity_poly.pdbx_seq_one_letter_code
_entity_poly.pdbx_strand_id
1 'polypeptide(L)'
;VMSDLDFERKHAEDLQRLRGLRLLDDDFMNKVFEDKACAEFLLQIILQRTDLRVQRAHGQHDIKNLQGRSVRLDILAVDEADRVYNIEVQRSDKGAGVKRARYNSSLIDANVTEPGDEYEKLNETYVIFITEHDVLGDGHPIYHIDRTVRETGALFGDESHILYVNAQIKDDTALGQLMHDFSCTSAEEMHYQILADRVRYFKEDTEGVATMCKVMEDMRNEAAREA
;
A
#
# COMPACT_ATOMS: atom_id res chain seq x y z
N VAL A 1 1.85 -1.24 -36.73
CA VAL A 1 1.02 -2.42 -36.43
C VAL A 1 1.97 -3.46 -35.87
N MET A 2 1.80 -3.84 -34.60
CA MET A 2 2.60 -4.88 -33.95
C MET A 2 2.30 -6.23 -34.61
N SER A 3 3.31 -7.04 -34.91
CA SER A 3 3.11 -8.36 -35.51
C SER A 3 2.49 -9.33 -34.46
N ASP A 4 1.76 -10.36 -34.94
CA ASP A 4 1.19 -11.38 -34.05
C ASP A 4 2.27 -12.06 -33.19
N LEU A 5 3.46 -12.28 -33.76
CA LEU A 5 4.63 -12.82 -33.06
C LEU A 5 5.15 -11.89 -31.95
N ASP A 6 5.11 -10.58 -32.15
CA ASP A 6 5.50 -9.60 -31.13
C ASP A 6 4.48 -9.56 -29.99
N PHE A 7 3.18 -9.71 -30.31
CA PHE A 7 2.13 -9.80 -29.31
C PHE A 7 2.28 -11.06 -28.45
N GLU A 8 2.44 -12.23 -29.07
CA GLU A 8 2.62 -13.50 -28.34
C GLU A 8 3.85 -13.47 -27.44
N ARG A 9 4.97 -12.91 -27.92
CA ARG A 9 6.19 -12.77 -27.10
C ARG A 9 5.95 -11.88 -25.89
N LYS A 10 5.35 -10.70 -26.06
CA LYS A 10 5.05 -9.79 -24.94
C LYS A 10 4.08 -10.42 -23.94
N HIS A 11 3.08 -11.11 -24.41
CA HIS A 11 2.14 -11.82 -23.56
C HIS A 11 2.84 -12.91 -22.72
N ALA A 12 3.74 -13.69 -23.32
CA ALA A 12 4.53 -14.69 -22.59
C ALA A 12 5.45 -14.05 -21.55
N GLU A 13 6.07 -12.91 -21.86
CA GLU A 13 6.90 -12.12 -20.93
C GLU A 13 6.05 -11.60 -19.74
N ASP A 14 4.84 -11.10 -20.00
CA ASP A 14 3.92 -10.64 -18.96
C ASP A 14 3.49 -11.77 -18.03
N LEU A 15 3.18 -12.95 -18.56
CA LEU A 15 2.82 -14.12 -17.76
C LEU A 15 3.99 -14.57 -16.87
N GLN A 16 5.21 -14.54 -17.40
CA GLN A 16 6.40 -14.88 -16.61
C GLN A 16 6.65 -13.84 -15.51
N ARG A 17 6.52 -12.55 -15.81
CA ARG A 17 6.62 -11.48 -14.82
C ARG A 17 5.57 -11.61 -13.72
N LEU A 18 4.32 -11.90 -14.08
CA LEU A 18 3.22 -12.09 -13.15
C LEU A 18 3.51 -13.19 -12.12
N ARG A 19 4.10 -14.32 -12.56
CA ARG A 19 4.47 -15.41 -11.65
C ARG A 19 5.45 -15.00 -10.56
N GLY A 20 6.34 -14.05 -10.84
CA GLY A 20 7.33 -13.54 -9.90
C GLY A 20 6.88 -12.37 -9.04
N LEU A 21 5.67 -11.82 -9.26
CA LEU A 21 5.17 -10.70 -8.47
C LEU A 21 4.83 -11.12 -7.05
N ARG A 22 5.17 -10.23 -6.11
CA ARG A 22 4.93 -10.35 -4.66
C ARG A 22 4.01 -9.21 -4.21
N LEU A 23 3.42 -9.32 -3.03
CA LEU A 23 2.70 -8.20 -2.43
C LEU A 23 3.61 -6.99 -2.10
N LEU A 24 4.93 -7.18 -2.07
CA LEU A 24 5.91 -6.09 -1.99
C LEU A 24 6.09 -5.32 -3.31
N ASP A 25 5.58 -5.83 -4.42
CA ASP A 25 5.57 -5.14 -5.70
C ASP A 25 4.31 -4.26 -5.79
N ASP A 26 4.48 -2.96 -5.96
CA ASP A 26 3.42 -1.94 -5.82
C ASP A 26 2.21 -2.19 -6.72
N ASP A 27 2.43 -2.53 -7.99
CA ASP A 27 1.33 -2.80 -8.93
C ASP A 27 0.48 -4.00 -8.53
N PHE A 28 1.11 -5.05 -8.03
CA PHE A 28 0.43 -6.25 -7.55
C PHE A 28 -0.28 -5.98 -6.23
N MET A 29 0.39 -5.31 -5.30
CA MET A 29 -0.17 -4.85 -4.04
C MET A 29 -1.43 -4.01 -4.25
N ASN A 30 -1.39 -3.05 -5.17
CA ASN A 30 -2.54 -2.22 -5.50
C ASN A 30 -3.76 -3.04 -5.92
N LYS A 31 -3.57 -4.03 -6.78
CA LYS A 31 -4.66 -4.89 -7.25
C LYS A 31 -5.23 -5.79 -6.15
N VAL A 32 -4.39 -6.33 -5.29
CA VAL A 32 -4.83 -7.17 -4.18
C VAL A 32 -5.59 -6.36 -3.14
N PHE A 33 -5.05 -5.22 -2.71
CA PHE A 33 -5.58 -4.44 -1.58
C PHE A 33 -6.58 -3.35 -1.96
N GLU A 34 -6.89 -3.13 -3.23
CA GLU A 34 -8.11 -2.39 -3.60
C GLU A 34 -9.38 -3.18 -3.25
N ASP A 35 -9.26 -4.49 -3.01
CA ASP A 35 -10.30 -5.29 -2.40
C ASP A 35 -10.48 -4.89 -0.93
N LYS A 36 -11.72 -4.51 -0.60
CA LYS A 36 -12.10 -4.01 0.73
C LYS A 36 -11.77 -5.00 1.85
N ALA A 37 -12.04 -6.29 1.65
CA ALA A 37 -11.83 -7.31 2.66
C ALA A 37 -10.33 -7.56 2.89
N CYS A 38 -9.51 -7.54 1.83
CA CYS A 38 -8.06 -7.65 1.94
C CYS A 38 -7.45 -6.43 2.66
N ALA A 39 -7.90 -5.21 2.34
CA ALA A 39 -7.44 -3.99 3.01
C ALA A 39 -7.82 -3.98 4.50
N GLU A 40 -9.04 -4.39 4.83
CA GLU A 40 -9.50 -4.54 6.22
C GLU A 40 -8.64 -5.52 7.00
N PHE A 41 -8.39 -6.70 6.44
CA PHE A 41 -7.55 -7.72 7.04
C PHE A 41 -6.13 -7.21 7.32
N LEU A 42 -5.51 -6.56 6.34
CA LEU A 42 -4.19 -5.95 6.46
C LEU A 42 -4.13 -4.95 7.62
N LEU A 43 -5.08 -4.01 7.66
CA LEU A 43 -5.13 -2.97 8.69
C LEU A 43 -5.41 -3.54 10.08
N GLN A 44 -6.26 -4.56 10.19
CA GLN A 44 -6.52 -5.24 11.46
C GLN A 44 -5.26 -5.85 12.07
N ILE A 45 -4.39 -6.45 11.25
CA ILE A 45 -3.12 -7.03 11.71
C ILE A 45 -2.13 -5.92 12.08
N ILE A 46 -1.90 -4.96 11.20
CA ILE A 46 -0.91 -3.89 11.42
C ILE A 46 -1.25 -3.06 12.67
N LEU A 47 -2.51 -2.70 12.83
CA LEU A 47 -2.98 -1.86 13.93
C LEU A 47 -3.42 -2.65 15.17
N GLN A 48 -3.39 -3.98 15.11
CA GLN A 48 -3.87 -4.88 16.18
C GLN A 48 -5.31 -4.55 16.62
N ARG A 49 -6.18 -4.28 15.63
CA ARG A 49 -7.58 -3.87 15.86
C ARG A 49 -8.54 -4.77 15.11
N THR A 50 -9.06 -5.78 15.77
CA THR A 50 -10.03 -6.71 15.19
C THR A 50 -11.42 -6.10 14.96
N ASP A 51 -11.69 -4.97 15.58
CA ASP A 51 -12.94 -4.20 15.44
C ASP A 51 -12.94 -3.24 14.23
N LEU A 52 -11.78 -3.01 13.61
CA LEU A 52 -11.65 -2.14 12.46
C LEU A 52 -12.43 -2.70 11.27
N ARG A 53 -13.28 -1.86 10.66
CA ARG A 53 -14.05 -2.19 9.45
C ARG A 53 -13.80 -1.16 8.37
N VAL A 54 -13.30 -1.61 7.23
CA VAL A 54 -13.06 -0.76 6.06
C VAL A 54 -14.37 -0.50 5.34
N GLN A 55 -14.70 0.77 5.14
CA GLN A 55 -15.86 1.21 4.38
C GLN A 55 -15.57 1.20 2.88
N ARG A 56 -14.41 1.72 2.48
CA ARG A 56 -13.94 1.77 1.10
C ARG A 56 -12.42 1.69 1.00
N ALA A 57 -11.94 1.14 -0.10
CA ALA A 57 -10.52 1.10 -0.45
C ALA A 57 -10.36 1.38 -1.95
N HIS A 58 -9.32 2.15 -2.31
CA HIS A 58 -8.98 2.50 -3.68
C HIS A 58 -7.48 2.29 -3.90
N GLY A 59 -7.14 1.63 -5.01
CA GLY A 59 -5.76 1.50 -5.49
C GLY A 59 -5.37 2.67 -6.38
N GLN A 60 -4.09 3.03 -6.38
CA GLN A 60 -3.49 4.07 -7.22
C GLN A 60 -4.26 5.40 -7.20
N HIS A 61 -4.51 5.90 -6.00
CA HIS A 61 -5.28 7.12 -5.78
C HIS A 61 -4.43 8.37 -6.00
N ASP A 62 -4.80 9.18 -7.01
CA ASP A 62 -4.13 10.44 -7.31
C ASP A 62 -4.62 11.56 -6.39
N ILE A 63 -3.70 12.15 -5.64
CA ILE A 63 -3.93 13.37 -4.87
C ILE A 63 -3.24 14.53 -5.57
N LYS A 64 -4.05 15.49 -6.03
CA LYS A 64 -3.57 16.66 -6.75
C LYS A 64 -3.14 17.75 -5.80
N ASN A 65 -2.01 18.36 -6.11
CA ASN A 65 -1.60 19.63 -5.50
C ASN A 65 -1.51 20.69 -6.62
N LEU A 66 -2.41 21.65 -6.59
CA LEU A 66 -2.49 22.70 -7.63
C LEU A 66 -1.28 23.65 -7.61
N GLN A 67 -0.55 23.73 -6.50
CA GLN A 67 0.57 24.65 -6.32
C GLN A 67 1.93 23.94 -6.19
N GLY A 68 1.95 22.62 -6.23
CA GLY A 68 3.16 21.85 -6.00
C GLY A 68 3.09 20.43 -6.56
N ARG A 69 3.90 19.55 -5.97
CA ARG A 69 3.99 18.16 -6.40
C ARG A 69 2.74 17.37 -5.99
N SER A 70 2.02 16.83 -6.97
CA SER A 70 0.98 15.84 -6.74
C SER A 70 1.59 14.48 -6.34
N VAL A 71 0.81 13.61 -5.69
CA VAL A 71 1.21 12.25 -5.32
C VAL A 71 0.19 11.25 -5.84
N ARG A 72 0.68 10.10 -6.29
CA ARG A 72 -0.14 8.91 -6.45
C ARG A 72 0.11 8.01 -5.23
N LEU A 73 -0.94 7.75 -4.49
CA LEU A 73 -0.93 6.83 -3.34
C LEU A 73 -1.21 5.41 -3.81
N ASP A 74 -0.53 4.42 -3.23
CA ASP A 74 -0.75 3.03 -3.57
C ASP A 74 -2.17 2.61 -3.19
N ILE A 75 -2.50 2.64 -1.90
CA ILE A 75 -3.85 2.38 -1.40
C ILE A 75 -4.30 3.53 -0.51
N LEU A 76 -5.52 3.97 -0.71
CA LEU A 76 -6.26 4.84 0.20
C LEU A 76 -7.50 4.09 0.70
N ALA A 77 -7.59 3.85 2.00
CA ALA A 77 -8.73 3.22 2.63
C ALA A 77 -9.36 4.14 3.68
N VAL A 78 -10.65 3.98 3.89
CA VAL A 78 -11.41 4.70 4.92
C VAL A 78 -12.23 3.67 5.70
N ASP A 79 -12.19 3.75 7.02
CA ASP A 79 -12.97 2.87 7.89
C ASP A 79 -14.35 3.46 8.24
N GLU A 80 -15.17 2.69 8.97
CA GLU A 80 -16.51 3.11 9.38
C GLU A 80 -16.53 4.27 10.37
N ALA A 81 -15.39 4.60 10.98
CA ALA A 81 -15.20 5.77 11.84
C ALA A 81 -14.57 6.97 11.09
N ASP A 82 -14.59 6.94 9.76
CA ASP A 82 -14.01 7.95 8.86
C ASP A 82 -12.50 8.18 9.04
N ARG A 83 -11.77 7.24 9.67
CA ARG A 83 -10.30 7.29 9.70
C ARG A 83 -9.73 6.95 8.33
N VAL A 84 -8.69 7.68 7.94
CA VAL A 84 -8.08 7.57 6.61
C VAL A 84 -6.73 6.86 6.71
N TYR A 85 -6.52 5.88 5.86
CA TYR A 85 -5.33 5.05 5.81
C TYR A 85 -4.69 5.13 4.43
N ASN A 86 -3.46 5.61 4.35
CA ASN A 86 -2.62 5.48 3.17
C ASN A 86 -1.64 4.31 3.41
N ILE A 87 -1.66 3.31 2.54
CA ILE A 87 -0.79 2.15 2.63
C ILE A 87 0.10 2.12 1.39
N GLU A 88 1.40 2.13 1.62
CA GLU A 88 2.45 2.16 0.60
C GLU A 88 3.37 0.95 0.77
N VAL A 89 3.76 0.31 -0.31
CA VAL A 89 4.87 -0.66 -0.31
C VAL A 89 6.10 -0.05 -0.96
N GLN A 90 7.27 -0.26 -0.37
CA GLN A 90 8.51 0.31 -0.89
C GLN A 90 9.64 -0.71 -0.84
N ARG A 91 10.18 -1.04 -2.03
CA ARG A 91 11.36 -1.91 -2.17
C ARG A 91 12.67 -1.14 -2.03
N SER A 92 12.63 0.15 -2.29
CA SER A 92 13.78 1.05 -2.17
C SER A 92 13.63 1.97 -0.97
N ASP A 93 14.68 2.09 -0.16
CA ASP A 93 14.69 2.98 1.01
C ASP A 93 14.42 4.45 0.64
N LYS A 94 14.85 4.87 -0.55
CA LYS A 94 14.57 6.22 -1.06
C LYS A 94 13.09 6.50 -1.23
N GLY A 95 12.27 5.47 -1.52
CA GLY A 95 10.83 5.59 -1.65
C GLY A 95 10.12 5.78 -0.31
N ALA A 96 10.70 5.35 0.79
CA ALA A 96 10.14 5.39 2.15
C ALA A 96 10.75 6.49 3.03
N GLY A 97 11.24 7.56 2.44
CA GLY A 97 11.84 8.67 3.19
C GLY A 97 10.84 9.34 4.15
N VAL A 98 11.33 9.69 5.36
CA VAL A 98 10.50 10.28 6.43
C VAL A 98 9.80 11.59 6.03
N LYS A 99 10.41 12.37 5.15
CA LYS A 99 9.78 13.59 4.61
C LYS A 99 8.66 13.27 3.62
N ARG A 100 8.74 12.16 2.87
CA ARG A 100 7.66 11.70 2.00
C ARG A 100 6.45 11.28 2.82
N ALA A 101 6.65 10.55 3.92
CA ALA A 101 5.57 10.18 4.81
C ALA A 101 4.82 11.40 5.35
N ARG A 102 5.56 12.43 5.80
CA ARG A 102 4.98 13.72 6.23
C ARG A 102 4.24 14.42 5.09
N TYR A 103 4.79 14.41 3.88
CA TYR A 103 4.18 15.07 2.71
C TYR A 103 2.86 14.40 2.32
N ASN A 104 2.83 13.06 2.28
CA ASN A 104 1.61 12.29 2.03
C ASN A 104 0.51 12.64 3.05
N SER A 105 0.85 12.68 4.34
CA SER A 105 -0.07 13.07 5.41
C SER A 105 -0.65 14.48 5.18
N SER A 106 0.20 15.44 4.87
CA SER A 106 -0.23 16.83 4.63
C SER A 106 -1.14 16.98 3.41
N LEU A 107 -0.87 16.24 2.33
CA LEU A 107 -1.71 16.25 1.13
C LEU A 107 -3.06 15.58 1.35
N ILE A 108 -3.11 14.49 2.11
CA ILE A 108 -4.37 13.84 2.49
C ILE A 108 -5.24 14.84 3.24
N ASP A 109 -4.71 15.51 4.28
CA ASP A 109 -5.44 16.52 5.05
C ASP A 109 -5.95 17.66 4.16
N ALA A 110 -5.10 18.17 3.27
CA ALA A 110 -5.46 19.25 2.36
C ALA A 110 -6.54 18.88 1.33
N ASN A 111 -6.69 17.60 1.00
CA ASN A 111 -7.64 17.11 -0.01
C ASN A 111 -8.96 16.58 0.58
N VAL A 112 -9.02 16.37 1.90
CA VAL A 112 -10.29 15.98 2.57
C VAL A 112 -11.03 17.17 3.16
N THR A 113 -10.41 18.37 3.22
CA THR A 113 -11.02 19.59 3.75
C THR A 113 -11.59 20.47 2.65
N GLU A 114 -12.75 21.05 2.93
CA GLU A 114 -13.40 22.05 2.09
C GLU A 114 -13.23 23.47 2.68
N PRO A 115 -13.28 24.54 1.87
CA PRO A 115 -13.23 25.90 2.37
C PRO A 115 -14.34 26.17 3.40
N GLY A 116 -13.95 26.50 4.62
CA GLY A 116 -14.86 26.78 5.72
C GLY A 116 -15.06 25.63 6.72
N ASP A 117 -14.43 24.48 6.47
CA ASP A 117 -14.44 23.38 7.45
C ASP A 117 -13.68 23.76 8.73
N GLU A 118 -14.18 23.28 9.85
CA GLU A 118 -13.51 23.39 11.14
C GLU A 118 -12.35 22.39 11.21
N TYR A 119 -11.19 22.82 11.68
CA TYR A 119 -9.99 21.97 11.77
C TYR A 119 -10.17 20.77 12.70
N GLU A 120 -11.02 20.89 13.71
CA GLU A 120 -11.36 19.81 14.65
C GLU A 120 -12.12 18.66 14.00
N LYS A 121 -12.60 18.84 12.76
CA LYS A 121 -13.25 17.79 11.96
C LYS A 121 -12.29 17.07 11.02
N LEU A 122 -10.98 17.40 11.04
CA LEU A 122 -9.99 16.61 10.31
C LEU A 122 -10.03 15.15 10.75
N ASN A 123 -9.97 14.27 9.76
CA ASN A 123 -9.97 12.84 10.01
C ASN A 123 -8.68 12.39 10.72
N GLU A 124 -8.77 11.44 11.61
CA GLU A 124 -7.60 10.69 12.07
C GLU A 124 -6.95 10.00 10.86
N THR A 125 -5.64 10.20 10.68
CA THR A 125 -4.93 9.80 9.47
C THR A 125 -3.73 8.91 9.79
N TYR A 126 -3.61 7.83 9.04
CA TYR A 126 -2.49 6.89 9.12
C TYR A 126 -1.76 6.84 7.77
N VAL A 127 -0.47 7.14 7.76
CA VAL A 127 0.42 6.87 6.63
C VAL A 127 1.28 5.67 6.99
N ILE A 128 1.11 4.57 6.27
CA ILE A 128 1.73 3.28 6.57
C ILE A 128 2.66 2.91 5.41
N PHE A 129 3.96 2.81 5.69
CA PHE A 129 4.95 2.26 4.77
C PHE A 129 5.28 0.83 5.14
N ILE A 130 5.08 -0.10 4.22
CA ILE A 130 5.59 -1.48 4.31
C ILE A 130 6.86 -1.53 3.48
N THR A 131 8.00 -1.74 4.12
CA THR A 131 9.31 -1.61 3.48
C THR A 131 10.02 -2.95 3.39
N GLU A 132 10.68 -3.21 2.25
CA GLU A 132 11.46 -4.44 2.05
C GLU A 132 12.67 -4.50 2.99
N HIS A 133 13.24 -3.34 3.31
CA HIS A 133 14.37 -3.19 4.23
C HIS A 133 13.98 -2.38 5.46
N ASP A 134 14.73 -2.53 6.54
CA ASP A 134 14.54 -1.75 7.77
C ASP A 134 15.05 -0.32 7.58
N VAL A 135 14.19 0.58 7.16
CA VAL A 135 14.54 1.98 6.86
C VAL A 135 15.01 2.74 8.08
N LEU A 136 14.47 2.47 9.27
CA LEU A 136 14.85 3.14 10.51
C LEU A 136 16.03 2.47 11.21
N GLY A 137 16.32 1.19 10.92
CA GLY A 137 17.56 0.53 11.25
C GLY A 137 17.69 -0.03 12.65
N ASP A 138 16.64 -0.01 13.48
CA ASP A 138 16.68 -0.46 14.87
C ASP A 138 16.18 -1.90 15.07
N GLY A 139 15.86 -2.62 13.98
CA GLY A 139 15.49 -4.04 13.99
C GLY A 139 14.09 -4.34 14.51
N HIS A 140 13.21 -3.36 14.61
CA HIS A 140 11.84 -3.57 15.05
C HIS A 140 10.93 -4.03 13.89
N PRO A 141 9.91 -4.87 14.16
CA PRO A 141 8.94 -5.29 13.15
C PRO A 141 8.02 -4.16 12.71
N ILE A 142 7.77 -3.19 13.56
CA ILE A 142 6.96 -2.01 13.32
C ILE A 142 7.45 -0.82 14.13
N TYR A 143 7.37 0.36 13.55
CA TYR A 143 7.68 1.63 14.20
C TYR A 143 6.44 2.52 14.14
N HIS A 144 6.06 3.06 15.30
CA HIS A 144 4.97 4.03 15.44
C HIS A 144 5.56 5.41 15.65
N ILE A 145 5.22 6.34 14.76
CA ILE A 145 5.73 7.70 14.80
C ILE A 145 4.56 8.64 15.07
N ASP A 146 4.57 9.22 16.26
CA ASP A 146 3.63 10.23 16.73
C ASP A 146 4.39 11.48 17.18
N ARG A 147 3.72 12.62 17.13
CA ARG A 147 4.30 13.87 17.66
C ARG A 147 4.20 13.90 19.17
N THR A 148 5.26 14.41 19.81
CA THR A 148 5.32 14.55 21.26
C THR A 148 5.64 15.99 21.65
N VAL A 149 5.12 16.42 22.78
CA VAL A 149 5.50 17.68 23.44
C VAL A 149 6.83 17.46 24.13
N ARG A 150 7.89 18.11 23.67
CA ARG A 150 9.27 17.88 24.14
C ARG A 150 9.42 18.10 25.65
N GLU A 151 8.77 19.11 26.18
CA GLU A 151 8.89 19.54 27.57
C GLU A 151 8.25 18.57 28.57
N THR A 152 7.25 17.82 28.13
CA THR A 152 6.48 16.90 28.99
C THR A 152 6.65 15.44 28.63
N GLY A 153 7.11 15.14 27.39
CA GLY A 153 7.13 13.79 26.84
C GLY A 153 5.73 13.23 26.47
N ALA A 154 4.69 14.01 26.66
CA ALA A 154 3.33 13.60 26.33
C ALA A 154 3.08 13.61 24.81
N LEU A 155 2.17 12.77 24.34
CA LEU A 155 1.69 12.81 22.95
C LEU A 155 1.03 14.16 22.66
N PHE A 156 1.28 14.71 21.49
CA PHE A 156 0.63 15.94 21.03
C PHE A 156 -0.86 15.73 20.77
N GLY A 157 -1.24 14.52 20.29
CA GLY A 157 -2.64 14.11 20.13
C GLY A 157 -3.34 14.74 18.94
N ASP A 158 -2.59 15.01 17.86
CA ASP A 158 -3.11 15.60 16.63
C ASP A 158 -3.74 14.59 15.66
N GLU A 159 -3.86 13.34 16.08
CA GLU A 159 -4.50 12.24 15.32
C GLU A 159 -3.88 12.00 13.93
N SER A 160 -2.60 12.36 13.77
CA SER A 160 -1.82 12.12 12.55
C SER A 160 -0.69 11.15 12.86
N HIS A 161 -0.78 9.94 12.29
CA HIS A 161 0.10 8.83 12.60
C HIS A 161 0.91 8.40 11.37
N ILE A 162 2.17 8.04 11.57
CA ILE A 162 3.02 7.43 10.57
C ILE A 162 3.51 6.09 11.12
N LEU A 163 3.41 5.01 10.33
CA LEU A 163 3.90 3.70 10.68
C LEU A 163 4.88 3.20 9.62
N TYR A 164 5.97 2.58 10.08
CA TYR A 164 6.89 1.82 9.24
C TYR A 164 6.82 0.36 9.62
N VAL A 165 6.47 -0.50 8.69
CA VAL A 165 6.41 -1.96 8.85
C VAL A 165 7.61 -2.56 8.14
N ASN A 166 8.46 -3.26 8.90
CA ASN A 166 9.69 -3.86 8.42
C ASN A 166 9.42 -5.29 7.90
N ALA A 167 9.39 -5.45 6.56
CA ALA A 167 9.12 -6.75 5.95
C ALA A 167 10.27 -7.77 6.09
N GLN A 168 11.41 -7.39 6.65
CA GLN A 168 12.49 -8.33 6.96
C GLN A 168 12.17 -9.23 8.16
N ILE A 169 11.29 -8.79 9.06
CA ILE A 169 10.88 -9.56 10.24
C ILE A 169 9.73 -10.49 9.87
N LYS A 170 10.01 -11.78 9.81
CA LYS A 170 9.09 -12.85 9.42
C LYS A 170 9.00 -13.92 10.51
N ASP A 171 8.76 -13.46 11.72
CA ASP A 171 8.60 -14.32 12.90
C ASP A 171 7.20 -14.96 12.99
N ASP A 172 6.93 -15.69 14.07
CA ASP A 172 5.67 -16.41 14.28
C ASP A 172 4.50 -15.50 14.73
N THR A 173 4.73 -14.19 14.85
CA THR A 173 3.66 -13.23 15.16
C THR A 173 2.72 -13.06 13.96
N ALA A 174 1.51 -12.56 14.20
CA ALA A 174 0.58 -12.25 13.11
C ALA A 174 1.19 -11.31 12.06
N LEU A 175 1.92 -10.28 12.51
CA LEU A 175 2.59 -9.35 11.61
C LEU A 175 3.77 -10.02 10.88
N GLY A 176 4.55 -10.85 11.56
CA GLY A 176 5.65 -11.60 10.93
C GLY A 176 5.17 -12.57 9.87
N GLN A 177 4.09 -13.28 10.11
CA GLN A 177 3.44 -14.14 9.12
C GLN A 177 2.88 -13.36 7.94
N LEU A 178 2.33 -12.16 8.18
CA LEU A 178 1.90 -11.25 7.12
C LEU A 178 3.09 -10.80 6.26
N MET A 179 4.23 -10.46 6.85
CA MET A 179 5.44 -10.07 6.11
C MET A 179 6.05 -11.25 5.35
N HIS A 180 5.94 -12.47 5.86
CA HIS A 180 6.23 -13.67 5.09
C HIS A 180 5.37 -13.72 3.82
N ASP A 181 4.06 -13.53 3.94
CA ASP A 181 3.13 -13.56 2.81
C ASP A 181 3.42 -12.46 1.79
N PHE A 182 3.84 -11.28 2.24
CA PHE A 182 4.29 -10.19 1.36
C PHE A 182 5.51 -10.55 0.51
N SER A 183 6.30 -11.52 0.93
CA SER A 183 7.51 -11.98 0.25
C SER A 183 7.29 -13.20 -0.64
N CYS A 184 6.13 -13.86 -0.55
CA CYS A 184 5.80 -15.05 -1.32
C CYS A 184 5.50 -14.72 -2.79
N THR A 185 5.96 -15.56 -3.70
CA THR A 185 5.58 -15.55 -5.11
C THR A 185 4.43 -16.50 -5.42
N SER A 186 4.22 -17.51 -4.59
CA SER A 186 3.16 -18.53 -4.72
C SER A 186 2.12 -18.41 -3.61
N ALA A 187 0.84 -18.47 -3.98
CA ALA A 187 -0.26 -18.49 -3.03
C ALA A 187 -0.22 -19.69 -2.07
N GLU A 188 0.33 -20.83 -2.52
CA GLU A 188 0.44 -22.04 -1.71
C GLU A 188 1.38 -21.91 -0.51
N GLU A 189 2.34 -20.98 -0.58
CA GLU A 189 3.30 -20.71 0.50
C GLU A 189 2.77 -19.71 1.54
N MET A 190 1.61 -19.10 1.29
CA MET A 190 1.06 -18.05 2.14
C MET A 190 0.33 -18.62 3.36
N HIS A 191 0.46 -17.92 4.49
CA HIS A 191 -0.22 -18.28 5.74
C HIS A 191 -1.69 -17.86 5.77
N TYR A 192 -2.01 -16.73 5.17
CA TYR A 192 -3.34 -16.13 5.24
C TYR A 192 -4.18 -16.44 4.01
N GLN A 193 -5.22 -17.25 4.21
CA GLN A 193 -6.07 -17.75 3.12
C GLN A 193 -6.72 -16.63 2.31
N ILE A 194 -7.18 -15.57 2.97
CA ILE A 194 -7.81 -14.43 2.28
C ILE A 194 -6.86 -13.78 1.27
N LEU A 195 -5.57 -13.66 1.60
CA LEU A 195 -4.55 -13.13 0.69
C LEU A 195 -4.15 -14.17 -0.36
N ALA A 196 -4.00 -15.43 0.04
CA ALA A 196 -3.69 -16.53 -0.86
C ALA A 196 -4.74 -16.67 -1.96
N ASP A 197 -6.03 -16.60 -1.62
CA ASP A 197 -7.13 -16.68 -2.59
C ASP A 197 -7.10 -15.52 -3.58
N ARG A 198 -6.81 -14.30 -3.10
CA ARG A 198 -6.73 -13.13 -3.97
C ARG A 198 -5.50 -13.17 -4.89
N VAL A 199 -4.35 -13.61 -4.38
CA VAL A 199 -3.13 -13.84 -5.17
C VAL A 199 -3.37 -14.92 -6.23
N ARG A 200 -4.01 -16.02 -5.86
CA ARG A 200 -4.36 -17.10 -6.78
C ARG A 200 -5.29 -16.64 -7.89
N TYR A 201 -6.29 -15.83 -7.55
CA TYR A 201 -7.17 -15.23 -8.54
C TYR A 201 -6.39 -14.45 -9.62
N PHE A 202 -5.46 -13.59 -9.24
CA PHE A 202 -4.70 -12.79 -10.19
C PHE A 202 -3.62 -13.58 -10.95
N LYS A 203 -3.15 -14.70 -10.41
CA LYS A 203 -2.06 -15.48 -11.03
C LYS A 203 -2.55 -16.71 -11.81
N GLU A 204 -3.72 -17.25 -11.50
CA GLU A 204 -4.19 -18.53 -12.03
C GLU A 204 -5.57 -18.44 -12.69
N ASP A 205 -6.47 -17.56 -12.24
CA ASP A 205 -7.78 -17.40 -12.85
C ASP A 205 -7.69 -16.59 -14.15
N THR A 206 -8.43 -17.04 -15.18
CA THR A 206 -8.37 -16.44 -16.51
C THR A 206 -8.68 -14.94 -16.50
N GLU A 207 -9.70 -14.52 -15.76
CA GLU A 207 -10.09 -13.10 -15.65
C GLU A 207 -9.07 -12.28 -14.87
N GLY A 208 -8.58 -12.82 -13.75
CA GLY A 208 -7.56 -12.17 -12.93
C GLY A 208 -6.24 -12.01 -13.64
N VAL A 209 -5.78 -13.03 -14.35
CA VAL A 209 -4.57 -12.99 -15.21
C VAL A 209 -4.72 -11.93 -16.30
N ALA A 210 -5.87 -11.90 -16.99
CA ALA A 210 -6.13 -10.89 -18.03
C ALA A 210 -6.11 -9.46 -17.46
N THR A 211 -6.66 -9.26 -16.27
CA THR A 211 -6.60 -7.99 -15.54
C THR A 211 -5.16 -7.55 -15.29
N MET A 212 -4.31 -8.44 -14.80
CA MET A 212 -2.90 -8.12 -14.52
C MET A 212 -2.10 -7.89 -15.80
N CYS A 213 -2.32 -8.64 -16.86
CA CYS A 213 -1.68 -8.39 -18.17
C CYS A 213 -2.01 -6.99 -18.70
N LYS A 214 -3.26 -6.55 -18.54
CA LYS A 214 -3.66 -5.20 -18.91
C LYS A 214 -2.97 -4.12 -18.07
N VAL A 215 -2.86 -4.32 -16.78
CA VAL A 215 -2.10 -3.41 -15.89
C VAL A 215 -0.66 -3.24 -16.37
N MET A 216 0.02 -4.34 -16.71
CA MET A 216 1.40 -4.29 -17.21
C MET A 216 1.50 -3.60 -18.58
N GLU A 217 0.51 -3.79 -19.45
CA GLU A 217 0.44 -3.09 -20.73
C GLU A 217 0.28 -1.58 -20.55
N ASP A 218 -0.66 -1.18 -19.69
CA ASP A 218 -0.93 0.24 -19.39
C ASP A 218 0.31 0.93 -18.84
N MET A 219 1.05 0.27 -17.93
CA MET A 219 2.33 0.78 -17.41
C MET A 219 3.40 0.97 -18.48
N ARG A 220 3.55 0.01 -19.39
CA ARG A 220 4.49 0.16 -20.51
C ARG A 220 4.12 1.34 -21.40
N ASN A 221 2.84 1.54 -21.65
CA ASN A 221 2.33 2.65 -22.45
C ASN A 221 2.54 4.00 -21.76
N GLU A 222 2.37 4.06 -20.44
CA GLU A 222 2.62 5.27 -19.64
C GLU A 222 4.12 5.62 -19.66
N ALA A 223 4.99 4.66 -19.38
CA ALA A 223 6.44 4.85 -19.43
C ALA A 223 6.94 5.30 -20.82
N ALA A 224 6.33 4.80 -21.90
CA ALA A 224 6.66 5.19 -23.27
C ALA A 224 6.19 6.61 -23.63
N ARG A 225 5.21 7.16 -22.92
CA ARG A 225 4.73 8.55 -23.11
C ARG A 225 5.57 9.58 -22.35
N GLU A 226 6.22 9.16 -21.28
CA GLU A 226 7.05 10.01 -20.43
C GLU A 226 8.52 10.09 -20.90
N ALA A 227 8.93 9.19 -21.82
CA ALA A 227 10.28 9.13 -22.40
C ALA A 227 10.41 9.97 -23.67
#